data_236f46db2fecb7538c5735dd00f8e499
#
_entry.id   236f46db2fecb7538c5735dd00f8e499
#
_cell.length_a   1.000
_cell.length_b   1.000
_cell.length_c   1.000
_cell.angle_alpha   90.00
_cell.angle_beta   90.00
_cell.angle_gamma   90.00
#
_symmetry.space_group_name_H-M   'P 1'
#
loop_
_entity.id
_entity.type
_entity.pdbx_description
1 polymer ?
#
loop_
_entity_poly.entity_id
_entity_poly.type
_entity_poly.pdbx_seq_one_letter_code
_entity_poly.pdbx_strand_id
1 'polypeptide(L)'
;EPGTFYSSHRILSTMTHQGDGFFGPPTGKEVHTRIIADCICRENKVIDEWMVRDQSAIVKQIGLDPKEFSLRLAEDWKNSGQPLLTADDLVNRWTGPPDSGQASGIVEKLIATYTSVWENSELRLLEQSHDRACEVHAPGANTLHGRKQLTDFLTGYQASFPRGKFRIHHWILNEEEGKNTRIALRWSYSASHQGEGCFGQPKGAPVVVMAMTHVEFQ
;
A
#
# COMPACT_ATOMS: atom_id res chain seq x y z
N GLU A 1 -16.99 -13.28 -16.13
CA GLU A 1 -16.84 -14.33 -17.14
C GLU A 1 -16.56 -15.68 -16.44
N PRO A 2 -17.05 -16.81 -16.97
CA PRO A 2 -16.78 -18.13 -16.39
C PRO A 2 -15.27 -18.37 -16.24
N GLY A 3 -14.85 -18.98 -15.12
CA GLY A 3 -13.45 -19.29 -14.86
C GLY A 3 -12.59 -18.09 -14.43
N THR A 4 -13.18 -16.92 -14.22
CA THR A 4 -12.47 -15.75 -13.69
C THR A 4 -12.58 -15.71 -12.17
N PHE A 5 -11.45 -15.51 -11.49
CA PHE A 5 -11.39 -15.35 -10.04
C PHE A 5 -10.33 -14.32 -9.64
N TYR A 6 -10.44 -13.81 -8.43
CA TYR A 6 -9.48 -12.87 -7.84
C TYR A 6 -8.57 -13.58 -6.87
N SER A 7 -7.33 -13.12 -6.80
CA SER A 7 -6.35 -13.66 -5.87
C SER A 7 -5.45 -12.53 -5.37
N SER A 8 -5.27 -12.43 -4.08
CA SER A 8 -4.34 -11.46 -3.50
C SER A 8 -3.28 -12.18 -2.66
N HIS A 9 -2.03 -11.88 -2.96
CA HIS A 9 -0.87 -12.55 -2.40
C HIS A 9 -0.03 -11.60 -1.56
N ARG A 10 0.30 -12.01 -0.35
CA ARG A 10 1.33 -11.40 0.49
C ARG A 10 2.61 -12.20 0.35
N ILE A 11 3.63 -11.56 -0.20
CA ILE A 11 4.88 -12.20 -0.60
C ILE A 11 6.04 -11.59 0.21
N LEU A 12 6.91 -12.43 0.74
CA LEU A 12 8.24 -12.05 1.18
C LEU A 12 9.24 -12.56 0.15
N SER A 13 9.95 -11.66 -0.50
CA SER A 13 10.92 -12.00 -1.53
C SER A 13 12.34 -11.72 -1.02
N THR A 14 13.24 -12.66 -1.28
CA THR A 14 14.68 -12.52 -1.06
C THR A 14 15.40 -12.50 -2.40
N MET A 15 16.29 -11.54 -2.60
CA MET A 15 17.05 -11.39 -3.84
C MET A 15 18.43 -10.79 -3.57
N THR A 16 19.37 -10.98 -4.49
CA THR A 16 20.69 -10.35 -4.43
C THR A 16 20.78 -9.24 -5.49
N HIS A 17 21.24 -8.04 -5.08
CA HIS A 17 21.41 -6.91 -6.00
C HIS A 17 22.68 -7.12 -6.86
N GLN A 18 22.54 -7.85 -7.97
CA GLN A 18 23.64 -8.25 -8.87
C GLN A 18 23.64 -7.52 -10.21
N GLY A 19 22.52 -6.94 -10.61
CA GLY A 19 22.37 -6.25 -11.90
C GLY A 19 22.44 -4.74 -11.77
N ASP A 20 22.99 -4.07 -12.78
CA ASP A 20 22.81 -2.64 -12.98
C ASP A 20 21.37 -2.37 -13.46
N GLY A 21 20.74 -1.32 -12.96
CA GLY A 21 19.37 -1.01 -13.33
C GLY A 21 18.72 0.07 -12.48
N PHE A 22 17.43 -0.09 -12.19
CA PHE A 22 16.60 0.90 -11.47
C PHE A 22 17.23 1.39 -10.15
N PHE A 23 17.89 0.51 -9.41
CA PHE A 23 18.53 0.86 -8.14
C PHE A 23 19.99 1.35 -8.30
N GLY A 24 20.54 1.33 -9.50
CA GLY A 24 21.93 1.69 -9.82
C GLY A 24 22.87 0.49 -9.88
N PRO A 25 24.19 0.72 -9.79
CA PRO A 25 25.19 -0.33 -9.92
C PRO A 25 25.05 -1.45 -8.88
N PRO A 26 25.39 -2.70 -9.22
CA PRO A 26 25.24 -3.85 -8.34
C PRO A 26 26.07 -3.68 -7.06
N THR A 27 25.48 -4.00 -5.93
CA THR A 27 26.14 -3.93 -4.62
C THR A 27 26.51 -5.29 -4.06
N GLY A 28 26.02 -6.38 -4.67
CA GLY A 28 26.19 -7.75 -4.17
C GLY A 28 25.42 -8.05 -2.87
N LYS A 29 24.65 -7.09 -2.35
CA LYS A 29 23.91 -7.27 -1.09
C LYS A 29 22.66 -8.08 -1.29
N GLU A 30 22.37 -8.95 -0.32
CA GLU A 30 21.09 -9.62 -0.21
C GLU A 30 20.05 -8.65 0.38
N VAL A 31 18.84 -8.68 -0.16
CA VAL A 31 17.73 -7.83 0.25
C VAL A 31 16.46 -8.66 0.43
N HIS A 32 15.67 -8.28 1.41
CA HIS A 32 14.36 -8.83 1.70
C HIS A 32 13.31 -7.75 1.48
N THR A 33 12.27 -8.04 0.73
CA THR A 33 11.20 -7.08 0.47
C THR A 33 9.83 -7.71 0.60
N ARG A 34 8.89 -6.94 1.14
CA ARG A 34 7.48 -7.30 1.21
C ARG A 34 6.77 -6.79 -0.05
N ILE A 35 5.92 -7.64 -0.60
CA ILE A 35 5.14 -7.37 -1.80
C ILE A 35 3.72 -7.80 -1.53
N ILE A 36 2.75 -7.02 -2.01
CA ILE A 36 1.37 -7.46 -2.14
C ILE A 36 1.00 -7.38 -3.62
N ALA A 37 0.49 -8.47 -4.16
CA ALA A 37 -0.02 -8.56 -5.52
C ALA A 37 -1.52 -8.83 -5.49
N ASP A 38 -2.30 -8.06 -6.24
CA ASP A 38 -3.74 -8.19 -6.43
C ASP A 38 -3.96 -8.61 -7.88
N CYS A 39 -4.37 -9.86 -8.09
CA CYS A 39 -4.38 -10.51 -9.39
C CYS A 39 -5.80 -10.83 -9.83
N ILE A 40 -6.05 -10.69 -11.12
CA ILE A 40 -7.20 -11.24 -11.81
C ILE A 40 -6.73 -12.45 -12.60
N CYS A 41 -7.35 -13.61 -12.32
CA CYS A 41 -6.99 -14.87 -12.93
C CYS A 41 -8.14 -15.39 -13.79
N ARG A 42 -7.80 -15.96 -14.94
CA ARG A 42 -8.71 -16.69 -15.82
C ARG A 42 -8.04 -17.96 -16.30
N GLU A 43 -8.73 -19.09 -16.23
CA GLU A 43 -8.18 -20.40 -16.64
C GLU A 43 -6.80 -20.68 -15.99
N ASN A 44 -6.66 -20.37 -14.71
CA ASN A 44 -5.41 -20.48 -13.93
C ASN A 44 -4.23 -19.65 -14.46
N LYS A 45 -4.49 -18.60 -15.24
CA LYS A 45 -3.48 -17.64 -15.70
C LYS A 45 -3.80 -16.26 -15.16
N VAL A 46 -2.78 -15.54 -14.71
CA VAL A 46 -2.90 -14.12 -14.38
C VAL A 46 -3.11 -13.34 -15.67
N ILE A 47 -4.21 -12.59 -15.75
CA ILE A 47 -4.57 -11.75 -16.92
C ILE A 47 -4.42 -10.26 -16.62
N ASP A 48 -4.41 -9.89 -15.34
CA ASP A 48 -4.13 -8.54 -14.87
C ASP A 48 -3.56 -8.60 -13.46
N GLU A 49 -2.60 -7.74 -13.14
CA GLU A 49 -1.93 -7.70 -11.85
C GLU A 49 -1.61 -6.27 -11.43
N TRP A 50 -1.97 -5.95 -10.20
CA TRP A 50 -1.50 -4.77 -9.49
C TRP A 50 -0.52 -5.21 -8.40
N MET A 51 0.61 -4.55 -8.33
CA MET A 51 1.66 -4.91 -7.37
C MET A 51 2.15 -3.69 -6.60
N VAL A 52 2.20 -3.82 -5.27
CA VAL A 52 2.87 -2.86 -4.38
C VAL A 52 4.06 -3.55 -3.74
N ARG A 53 5.24 -2.99 -3.96
CA ARG A 53 6.52 -3.46 -3.42
C ARG A 53 7.10 -2.43 -2.47
N ASP A 54 7.66 -2.86 -1.35
CA ASP A 54 8.38 -1.97 -0.43
C ASP A 54 9.76 -1.59 -1.00
N GLN A 55 9.75 -0.61 -1.91
CA GLN A 55 10.96 -0.09 -2.56
C GLN A 55 11.93 0.53 -1.56
N SER A 56 11.41 1.21 -0.54
CA SER A 56 12.24 1.87 0.47
C SER A 56 13.02 0.88 1.32
N ALA A 57 12.47 -0.32 1.56
CA ALA A 57 13.19 -1.42 2.19
C ALA A 57 14.39 -1.87 1.37
N ILE A 58 14.22 -2.01 0.04
CA ILE A 58 15.32 -2.39 -0.87
C ILE A 58 16.41 -1.31 -0.83
N VAL A 59 16.02 -0.05 -1.05
CA VAL A 59 16.95 1.10 -1.09
C VAL A 59 17.84 1.16 0.15
N LYS A 60 17.23 1.03 1.36
CA LYS A 60 17.98 1.01 2.62
C LYS A 60 18.95 -0.16 2.72
N GLN A 61 18.52 -1.36 2.33
CA GLN A 61 19.33 -2.59 2.46
C GLN A 61 20.53 -2.60 1.50
N ILE A 62 20.41 -2.04 0.31
CA ILE A 62 21.55 -1.88 -0.59
C ILE A 62 22.49 -0.74 -0.18
N GLY A 63 22.10 0.08 0.81
CA GLY A 63 22.93 1.13 1.41
C GLY A 63 22.74 2.50 0.79
N LEU A 64 21.64 2.73 0.09
CA LEU A 64 21.26 4.04 -0.41
C LEU A 64 20.38 4.79 0.59
N ASP A 65 20.43 6.11 0.57
CA ASP A 65 19.49 6.95 1.31
C ASP A 65 18.17 7.07 0.52
N PRO A 66 17.01 6.75 1.14
CA PRO A 66 15.72 6.80 0.44
C PRO A 66 15.33 8.21 -0.04
N LYS A 67 15.76 9.25 0.66
CA LYS A 67 15.48 10.65 0.26
C LYS A 67 16.29 11.03 -0.96
N GLU A 68 17.59 10.76 -0.98
CA GLU A 68 18.45 11.01 -2.14
C GLU A 68 18.00 10.19 -3.35
N PHE A 69 17.65 8.92 -3.13
CA PHE A 69 17.10 8.06 -4.16
C PHE A 69 15.81 8.61 -4.76
N SER A 70 14.87 9.09 -3.92
CA SER A 70 13.60 9.66 -4.39
C SER A 70 13.79 10.97 -5.14
N LEU A 71 14.76 11.81 -4.75
CA LEU A 71 15.09 13.04 -5.47
C LEU A 71 15.62 12.74 -6.87
N ARG A 72 16.50 11.74 -7.00
CA ARG A 72 16.98 11.28 -8.31
C ARG A 72 15.82 10.80 -9.20
N LEU A 73 14.94 9.95 -8.67
CA LEU A 73 13.78 9.49 -9.43
C LEU A 73 12.86 10.63 -9.86
N ALA A 74 12.66 11.62 -9.01
CA ALA A 74 11.85 12.78 -9.34
C ALA A 74 12.48 13.63 -10.47
N GLU A 75 13.80 13.74 -10.49
CA GLU A 75 14.54 14.42 -11.56
C GLU A 75 14.47 13.64 -12.88
N ASP A 76 14.71 12.32 -12.84
CA ASP A 76 14.59 11.43 -13.99
C ASP A 76 13.18 11.49 -14.59
N TRP A 77 12.15 11.47 -13.73
CA TRP A 77 10.75 11.59 -14.16
C TRP A 77 10.49 12.95 -14.83
N LYS A 78 10.95 14.05 -14.22
CA LYS A 78 10.83 15.39 -14.79
C LYS A 78 11.51 15.49 -16.17
N ASN A 79 12.69 14.89 -16.31
CA ASN A 79 13.44 14.89 -17.55
C ASN A 79 12.81 14.01 -18.64
N SER A 80 12.05 12.99 -18.26
CA SER A 80 11.31 12.13 -19.20
C SER A 80 10.13 12.83 -19.87
N GLY A 81 9.67 13.96 -19.34
CA GLY A 81 8.49 14.68 -19.82
C GLY A 81 7.16 13.95 -19.61
N GLN A 82 7.16 12.83 -18.88
CA GLN A 82 5.94 12.10 -18.58
C GLN A 82 5.08 12.85 -17.55
N PRO A 83 3.74 12.81 -17.70
CA PRO A 83 2.85 13.40 -16.71
C PRO A 83 2.95 12.67 -15.37
N LEU A 84 2.72 13.40 -14.28
CA LEU A 84 2.57 12.76 -12.96
C LEU A 84 1.32 11.89 -12.95
N LEU A 85 1.42 10.74 -12.30
CA LEU A 85 0.26 9.89 -12.05
C LEU A 85 -0.75 10.59 -11.17
N THR A 86 -2.02 10.44 -11.52
CA THR A 86 -3.17 10.92 -10.74
C THR A 86 -3.88 9.75 -10.09
N ALA A 87 -4.82 10.03 -9.19
CA ALA A 87 -5.64 8.98 -8.60
C ALA A 87 -6.49 8.22 -9.65
N ASP A 88 -6.83 8.88 -10.76
CA ASP A 88 -7.63 8.28 -11.83
C ASP A 88 -6.79 7.33 -12.70
N ASP A 89 -5.49 7.55 -12.80
CA ASP A 89 -4.57 6.63 -13.48
C ASP A 89 -4.40 5.31 -12.72
N LEU A 90 -4.74 5.29 -11.44
CA LEU A 90 -4.71 4.10 -10.59
C LEU A 90 -6.00 3.27 -10.65
N VAL A 91 -7.01 3.74 -11.37
CA VAL A 91 -8.24 2.98 -11.60
C VAL A 91 -7.94 1.84 -12.55
N ASN A 92 -8.36 0.65 -12.14
CA ASN A 92 -8.18 -0.54 -12.96
C ASN A 92 -8.89 -0.38 -14.31
N ARG A 93 -8.21 -0.71 -15.39
CA ARG A 93 -8.81 -0.79 -16.73
C ARG A 93 -9.78 -1.96 -16.87
N TRP A 94 -9.68 -2.93 -15.98
CA TRP A 94 -10.60 -4.04 -15.93
C TRP A 94 -11.88 -3.63 -15.21
N THR A 95 -13.01 -3.77 -15.91
CA THR A 95 -14.34 -3.34 -15.47
C THR A 95 -15.20 -4.50 -14.93
N GLY A 96 -14.58 -5.60 -14.51
CA GLY A 96 -15.27 -6.68 -13.84
C GLY A 96 -15.86 -6.23 -12.49
N PRO A 97 -16.63 -7.07 -11.82
CA PRO A 97 -17.19 -6.71 -10.53
C PRO A 97 -16.08 -6.27 -9.58
N PRO A 98 -16.28 -5.17 -8.85
CA PRO A 98 -15.25 -4.62 -7.94
C PRO A 98 -14.98 -5.53 -6.74
N ASP A 99 -15.79 -6.54 -6.56
CA ASP A 99 -15.78 -7.44 -5.42
C ASP A 99 -15.70 -8.91 -5.85
N SER A 100 -15.17 -9.73 -5.01
CA SER A 100 -15.13 -11.19 -5.16
C SER A 100 -16.38 -11.89 -4.62
N GLY A 101 -17.43 -11.14 -4.27
CA GLY A 101 -18.66 -11.66 -3.69
C GLY A 101 -19.55 -10.55 -3.11
N GLN A 102 -20.59 -10.92 -2.40
CA GLN A 102 -21.44 -9.97 -1.69
C GLN A 102 -20.63 -9.32 -0.55
N ALA A 103 -20.68 -7.97 -0.48
CA ALA A 103 -20.11 -7.24 0.63
C ALA A 103 -20.72 -7.77 1.93
N SER A 104 -19.90 -8.34 2.80
CA SER A 104 -20.34 -8.66 4.15
C SER A 104 -20.20 -7.43 5.02
N GLY A 105 -21.00 -7.34 6.08
CA GLY A 105 -20.94 -6.21 7.01
C GLY A 105 -19.53 -5.96 7.60
N ILE A 106 -18.65 -6.99 7.60
CA ILE A 106 -17.25 -6.87 8.05
C ILE A 106 -16.41 -6.06 7.06
N VAL A 107 -16.60 -6.25 5.75
CA VAL A 107 -15.89 -5.47 4.71
C VAL A 107 -16.35 -4.02 4.75
N GLU A 108 -17.66 -3.77 4.80
CA GLU A 108 -18.23 -2.43 4.89
C GLU A 108 -17.72 -1.68 6.11
N LYS A 109 -17.69 -2.34 7.26
CA LYS A 109 -17.18 -1.78 8.51
C LYS A 109 -15.69 -1.44 8.41
N LEU A 110 -14.88 -2.31 7.79
CA LEU A 110 -13.45 -2.07 7.59
C LEU A 110 -13.21 -0.87 6.66
N ILE A 111 -13.93 -0.81 5.54
CA ILE A 111 -13.85 0.31 4.59
C ILE A 111 -14.24 1.62 5.26
N ALA A 112 -15.36 1.65 5.99
CA ALA A 112 -15.80 2.83 6.71
C ALA A 112 -14.76 3.29 7.75
N THR A 113 -14.17 2.35 8.50
CA THR A 113 -13.11 2.64 9.46
C THR A 113 -11.90 3.28 8.79
N TYR A 114 -11.39 2.68 7.69
CA TYR A 114 -10.25 3.25 6.99
C TYR A 114 -10.55 4.59 6.34
N THR A 115 -11.74 4.76 5.77
CA THR A 115 -12.16 6.05 5.23
C THR A 115 -12.14 7.13 6.32
N SER A 116 -12.74 6.87 7.47
CA SER A 116 -12.75 7.82 8.59
C SER A 116 -11.35 8.09 9.15
N VAL A 117 -10.51 7.06 9.24
CA VAL A 117 -9.12 7.22 9.69
C VAL A 117 -8.33 8.09 8.71
N TRP A 118 -8.40 7.82 7.41
CA TRP A 118 -7.59 8.52 6.41
C TRP A 118 -8.12 9.92 6.06
N GLU A 119 -9.43 10.11 5.94
CA GLU A 119 -10.01 11.40 5.54
C GLU A 119 -10.26 12.35 6.72
N ASN A 120 -10.71 11.79 7.86
CA ASN A 120 -11.16 12.59 9.00
C ASN A 120 -10.19 12.57 10.19
N SER A 121 -9.07 11.82 10.09
CA SER A 121 -8.10 11.64 11.18
C SER A 121 -8.71 11.03 12.44
N GLU A 122 -9.75 10.20 12.31
CA GLU A 122 -10.43 9.55 13.43
C GLU A 122 -9.62 8.34 13.97
N LEU A 123 -8.39 8.58 14.39
CA LEU A 123 -7.44 7.54 14.83
C LEU A 123 -7.94 6.69 16.00
N ARG A 124 -8.87 7.22 16.82
CA ARG A 124 -9.51 6.45 17.91
C ARG A 124 -10.27 5.21 17.42
N LEU A 125 -10.71 5.18 16.15
CA LEU A 125 -11.38 4.02 15.57
C LEU A 125 -10.44 2.79 15.47
N LEU A 126 -9.13 2.99 15.47
CA LEU A 126 -8.15 1.92 15.53
C LEU A 126 -8.25 1.12 16.85
N GLU A 127 -8.69 1.74 17.94
CA GLU A 127 -8.91 1.06 19.20
C GLU A 127 -10.04 0.04 19.16
N GLN A 128 -11.01 0.26 18.25
CA GLN A 128 -12.18 -0.60 18.09
C GLN A 128 -11.98 -1.67 16.99
N SER A 129 -11.05 -1.44 16.06
CA SER A 129 -10.86 -2.26 14.87
C SER A 129 -9.59 -3.09 14.86
N HIS A 130 -8.61 -2.77 15.71
CA HIS A 130 -7.34 -3.46 15.78
C HIS A 130 -7.11 -4.05 17.18
N ASP A 131 -6.52 -5.22 17.25
CA ASP A 131 -6.11 -5.79 18.54
C ASP A 131 -5.07 -4.91 19.22
N ARG A 132 -5.04 -4.94 20.57
CA ARG A 132 -4.06 -4.17 21.36
C ARG A 132 -2.61 -4.53 20.98
N ALA A 133 -2.36 -5.79 20.67
CA ALA A 133 -1.07 -6.35 20.32
C ALA A 133 -0.91 -6.58 18.81
N CYS A 134 -1.70 -5.89 17.96
CA CYS A 134 -1.62 -6.07 16.52
C CYS A 134 -0.20 -5.87 15.99
N GLU A 135 0.17 -6.65 14.99
CA GLU A 135 1.40 -6.47 14.23
C GLU A 135 1.06 -5.91 12.86
N VAL A 136 1.72 -4.82 12.48
CA VAL A 136 1.48 -4.15 11.19
C VAL A 136 2.79 -4.01 10.42
N HIS A 137 2.83 -4.55 9.22
CA HIS A 137 3.94 -4.41 8.30
C HIS A 137 3.78 -3.11 7.50
N ALA A 138 4.59 -2.12 7.84
CA ALA A 138 4.60 -0.80 7.21
C ALA A 138 5.77 -0.63 6.23
N PRO A 139 5.73 0.37 5.32
CA PRO A 139 6.82 0.66 4.39
C PRO A 139 8.18 0.89 5.08
N GLY A 140 9.26 0.61 4.36
CA GLY A 140 10.64 0.80 4.84
C GLY A 140 11.18 -0.35 5.67
N ALA A 141 10.62 -1.56 5.50
CA ALA A 141 10.87 -2.76 6.29
C ALA A 141 10.45 -2.62 7.77
N ASN A 142 9.61 -1.64 8.10
CA ASN A 142 9.15 -1.44 9.45
C ASN A 142 8.12 -2.49 9.85
N THR A 143 8.19 -2.96 11.08
CA THR A 143 7.15 -3.73 11.74
C THR A 143 6.70 -2.93 12.96
N LEU A 144 5.42 -2.58 13.00
CA LEU A 144 4.81 -1.84 14.09
C LEU A 144 4.14 -2.83 15.03
N HIS A 145 4.37 -2.68 16.32
CA HIS A 145 3.81 -3.53 17.35
C HIS A 145 2.82 -2.75 18.20
N GLY A 146 1.58 -3.21 18.18
CA GLY A 146 0.49 -2.63 18.94
C GLY A 146 -0.08 -1.34 18.35
N ARG A 147 -1.29 -1.02 18.81
CA ARG A 147 -2.08 0.15 18.34
C ARG A 147 -1.35 1.48 18.48
N LYS A 148 -0.51 1.63 19.51
CA LYS A 148 0.21 2.90 19.72
C LYS A 148 1.17 3.20 18.57
N GLN A 149 1.99 2.23 18.17
CA GLN A 149 2.94 2.45 17.06
C GLN A 149 2.20 2.67 15.73
N LEU A 150 1.08 1.98 15.52
CA LEU A 150 0.23 2.21 14.35
C LEU A 150 -0.34 3.63 14.34
N THR A 151 -0.86 4.10 15.48
CA THR A 151 -1.38 5.48 15.63
C THR A 151 -0.30 6.51 15.38
N ASP A 152 0.90 6.35 15.96
CA ASP A 152 2.03 7.26 15.78
C ASP A 152 2.45 7.33 14.30
N PHE A 153 2.51 6.18 13.63
CA PHE A 153 2.83 6.09 12.21
C PHE A 153 1.81 6.84 11.34
N LEU A 154 0.52 6.60 11.54
CA LEU A 154 -0.55 7.28 10.79
C LEU A 154 -0.60 8.78 11.09
N THR A 155 -0.34 9.18 12.34
CA THR A 155 -0.25 10.59 12.73
C THR A 155 0.82 11.33 11.92
N GLY A 156 2.00 10.71 11.73
CA GLY A 156 3.06 11.30 10.92
C GLY A 156 2.65 11.51 9.45
N TYR A 157 1.95 10.55 8.87
CA TYR A 157 1.41 10.66 7.51
C TYR A 157 0.34 11.75 7.40
N GLN A 158 -0.63 11.76 8.30
CA GLN A 158 -1.72 12.75 8.29
C GLN A 158 -1.24 14.17 8.57
N ALA A 159 -0.22 14.32 9.42
CA ALA A 159 0.42 15.61 9.63
C ALA A 159 1.09 16.14 8.36
N SER A 160 1.66 15.26 7.52
CA SER A 160 2.24 15.66 6.24
C SER A 160 1.20 15.92 5.16
N PHE A 161 0.13 15.14 5.14
CA PHE A 161 -0.89 15.11 4.08
C PHE A 161 -2.31 15.27 4.66
N PRO A 162 -2.63 16.39 5.28
CA PRO A 162 -3.95 16.61 5.87
C PRO A 162 -5.04 16.68 4.79
N ARG A 163 -6.25 16.23 5.14
CA ARG A 163 -7.45 16.37 4.31
C ARG A 163 -7.33 15.75 2.90
N GLY A 164 -6.69 14.61 2.81
CA GLY A 164 -6.66 13.85 1.57
C GLY A 164 -7.95 13.08 1.32
N LYS A 165 -8.03 12.47 0.13
CA LYS A 165 -9.11 11.59 -0.27
C LYS A 165 -8.65 10.15 -0.32
N PHE A 166 -9.39 9.30 0.37
CA PHE A 166 -9.19 7.86 0.39
C PHE A 166 -10.17 7.20 -0.59
N ARG A 167 -9.68 6.28 -1.43
CA ARG A 167 -10.50 5.55 -2.39
C ARG A 167 -10.14 4.08 -2.37
N ILE A 168 -11.14 3.21 -2.18
CA ILE A 168 -11.01 1.78 -2.41
C ILE A 168 -11.19 1.50 -3.90
N HIS A 169 -10.27 0.73 -4.47
CA HIS A 169 -10.30 0.30 -5.86
C HIS A 169 -10.77 -1.14 -6.02
N HIS A 170 -10.38 -2.00 -5.09
CA HIS A 170 -10.74 -3.41 -5.10
C HIS A 170 -10.65 -3.99 -3.70
N TRP A 171 -11.43 -5.01 -3.42
CA TRP A 171 -11.31 -5.80 -2.20
C TRP A 171 -11.61 -7.27 -2.46
N ILE A 172 -11.03 -8.14 -1.65
CA ILE A 172 -11.27 -9.58 -1.66
C ILE A 172 -11.54 -10.00 -0.23
N LEU A 173 -12.64 -10.70 -0.01
CA LEU A 173 -12.96 -11.36 1.25
C LEU A 173 -12.64 -12.86 1.10
N ASN A 174 -11.92 -13.40 2.07
CA ASN A 174 -11.68 -14.83 2.18
C ASN A 174 -12.21 -15.32 3.53
N GLU A 175 -13.26 -16.12 3.48
CA GLU A 175 -13.86 -16.83 4.60
C GLU A 175 -13.76 -18.32 4.31
N GLU A 176 -12.93 -19.01 5.04
CA GLU A 176 -12.65 -20.43 4.87
C GLU A 176 -12.83 -21.13 6.22
N GLU A 177 -13.62 -22.19 6.24
CA GLU A 177 -13.91 -22.93 7.47
C GLU A 177 -12.63 -23.34 8.22
N GLY A 178 -12.55 -23.05 9.50
CA GLY A 178 -11.40 -23.35 10.34
C GLY A 178 -10.21 -22.39 10.17
N LYS A 179 -10.33 -21.32 9.38
CA LYS A 179 -9.31 -20.27 9.22
C LYS A 179 -9.86 -18.91 9.64
N ASN A 180 -8.95 -18.02 10.00
CA ASN A 180 -9.31 -16.63 10.27
C ASN A 180 -9.81 -15.94 9.01
N THR A 181 -10.85 -15.12 9.15
CA THR A 181 -11.34 -14.25 8.07
C THR A 181 -10.24 -13.28 7.64
N ARG A 182 -10.04 -13.14 6.33
CA ARG A 182 -9.05 -12.24 5.74
C ARG A 182 -9.69 -11.32 4.72
N ILE A 183 -9.27 -10.06 4.74
CA ILE A 183 -9.67 -9.08 3.74
C ILE A 183 -8.42 -8.47 3.12
N ALA A 184 -8.38 -8.47 1.80
CA ALA A 184 -7.39 -7.72 1.03
C ALA A 184 -8.06 -6.46 0.46
N LEU A 185 -7.41 -5.31 0.64
CA LEU A 185 -7.86 -4.02 0.09
C LEU A 185 -6.78 -3.46 -0.82
N ARG A 186 -7.15 -3.00 -2.02
CA ARG A 186 -6.35 -2.11 -2.85
C ARG A 186 -6.98 -0.73 -2.84
N TRP A 187 -6.18 0.27 -2.50
CA TRP A 187 -6.67 1.61 -2.25
C TRP A 187 -5.68 2.68 -2.69
N SER A 188 -6.16 3.89 -2.83
CA SER A 188 -5.33 5.07 -3.02
C SER A 188 -5.67 6.17 -2.03
N TYR A 189 -4.70 7.02 -1.77
CA TYR A 189 -4.86 8.24 -1.02
C TYR A 189 -4.25 9.40 -1.79
N SER A 190 -5.03 10.43 -2.07
CA SER A 190 -4.59 11.63 -2.77
C SER A 190 -4.72 12.86 -1.89
N ALA A 191 -3.65 13.65 -1.80
CA ALA A 191 -3.57 14.81 -0.95
C ALA A 191 -2.57 15.83 -1.49
N SER A 192 -2.33 16.90 -0.74
CA SER A 192 -1.19 17.80 -0.97
C SER A 192 -0.28 17.79 0.26
N HIS A 193 1.03 17.91 0.04
CA HIS A 193 2.01 18.01 1.12
C HIS A 193 1.91 19.38 1.78
N GLN A 194 1.15 19.49 2.85
CA GLN A 194 0.80 20.74 3.53
C GLN A 194 1.34 20.85 4.96
N GLY A 195 1.86 19.78 5.51
CA GLY A 195 2.42 19.74 6.85
C GLY A 195 3.76 19.05 6.92
N GLU A 196 4.53 19.32 7.94
CA GLU A 196 5.89 18.80 8.09
C GLU A 196 5.88 17.28 8.32
N GLY A 197 5.15 16.81 9.31
CA GLY A 197 4.97 15.38 9.62
C GLY A 197 6.24 14.55 9.47
N CYS A 198 6.13 13.43 8.74
CA CYS A 198 7.27 12.53 8.51
C CYS A 198 8.00 12.77 7.17
N PHE A 199 7.55 13.72 6.34
CA PHE A 199 8.14 14.03 5.03
C PHE A 199 8.87 15.39 4.97
N GLY A 200 9.05 16.04 6.12
CA GLY A 200 9.77 17.30 6.25
C GLY A 200 8.99 18.51 5.74
N GLN A 201 9.70 19.58 5.38
CA GLN A 201 9.10 20.89 5.04
C GLN A 201 8.07 20.79 3.90
N PRO A 202 6.84 21.28 4.12
CA PRO A 202 5.77 21.18 3.13
C PRO A 202 6.08 22.05 1.90
N LYS A 203 5.76 21.50 0.73
CA LYS A 203 5.98 22.20 -0.56
C LYS A 203 4.69 22.43 -1.36
N GLY A 204 3.53 22.07 -0.80
CA GLY A 204 2.24 22.16 -1.48
C GLY A 204 2.08 21.19 -2.66
N ALA A 205 3.04 20.30 -2.87
CA ALA A 205 3.01 19.37 -4.00
C ALA A 205 1.85 18.38 -3.87
N PRO A 206 1.15 18.04 -4.99
CA PRO A 206 0.17 16.98 -5.00
C PRO A 206 0.87 15.62 -4.78
N VAL A 207 0.20 14.76 -4.05
CA VAL A 207 0.69 13.41 -3.72
C VAL A 207 -0.41 12.40 -3.99
N VAL A 208 -0.03 11.31 -4.64
CA VAL A 208 -0.88 10.14 -4.82
C VAL A 208 -0.12 8.92 -4.29
N VAL A 209 -0.75 8.20 -3.38
CA VAL A 209 -0.24 6.95 -2.83
C VAL A 209 -1.17 5.83 -3.28
N MET A 210 -0.62 4.79 -3.89
CA MET A 210 -1.30 3.51 -4.05
C MET A 210 -0.78 2.55 -3.00
N ALA A 211 -1.68 1.87 -2.34
CA ALA A 211 -1.32 0.88 -1.34
C ALA A 211 -2.24 -0.35 -1.37
N MET A 212 -1.76 -1.41 -0.77
CA MET A 212 -2.53 -2.61 -0.51
C MET A 212 -2.40 -3.01 0.95
N THR A 213 -3.51 -3.47 1.51
CA THR A 213 -3.56 -3.89 2.92
C THR A 213 -4.23 -5.25 3.00
N HIS A 214 -3.57 -6.19 3.67
CA HIS A 214 -4.19 -7.43 4.11
C HIS A 214 -4.50 -7.33 5.60
N VAL A 215 -5.74 -7.62 5.96
CA VAL A 215 -6.21 -7.68 7.34
C VAL A 215 -6.62 -9.13 7.64
N GLU A 216 -6.22 -9.62 8.78
CA GLU A 216 -6.62 -10.92 9.32
C GLU A 216 -7.34 -10.68 10.65
N PHE A 217 -8.56 -11.22 10.76
CA PHE A 217 -9.39 -11.13 11.96
C PHE A 217 -9.16 -12.38 12.81
N GLN A 218 -9.04 -12.16 14.12
CA GLN A 218 -8.90 -13.24 15.11
C GLN A 218 -10.17 -13.36 15.94
#